data_beb99e39a3d42b6a88c7f5b5b3f644cf
#
_entry.id   beb99e39a3d42b6a88c7f5b5b3f644cf
#
_cell.length_a   1.000
_cell.length_b   1.000
_cell.length_c   1.000
_cell.angle_alpha   90.00
_cell.angle_beta   90.00
_cell.angle_gamma   90.00
#
_symmetry.space_group_name_H-M   'P 1'
#
loop_
_entity.id
_entity.type
_entity.pdbx_description
1 polymer ?
#
loop_
_entity_poly.entity_id
_entity_poly.type
_entity_poly.pdbx_seq_one_letter_code
_entity_poly.pdbx_strand_id
1 'polypeptide(L)'
;MDEASYAAAKTPPPHAPGVEERVYPDKLDAALLRISGVCILATVMAILDVTVVSVAQRTFIDQFASSQAVVAWTMTGYTLALATVIPITGWAADRFGTKRLFIGSVVAFILGSLLCAIASNILQLIVFRMVQGIGGGMLLPLGFMILTREAGPGRLGRLMSILSIPMLLAPIGGPILGGWLIDTSSWRWIFLINVPIGFLTVALAAIVFPRDHPARSETFDAVGVLLLSPGLAMFLFAASSVPGRGTVADRHVVIPAIIGLALIAGFVVHAWHHAHHPLIDLRLFRNPVLTHANVTMLVFAGAFFGAGLLLPSYFQQVLHQTPMQAGVHMIPQGLGAMLTMRLTGPLVDRQGPGKIVLVGIALITAGLSAFAVGVATQAHYLPTLLVGLAIMGLGMGCTMMPLSVASVQALAPHQIARGTTLMSVSHQVGGSVGTALMSMILTNQFNRSPDIVAANKLAALHQKSAVNGVPVDQTAIPPQSLAPGFWSNVVHDLSHAYTAVFVIAVALVVCTFIPAWFLPKKPASETAAE
;
A
#
# COMPACT_ATOMS: atom_id res chain seq x y z
N MET A 1 56.52 -13.88 27.98
CA MET A 1 55.19 -13.29 27.73
C MET A 1 54.23 -14.46 27.56
N ASP A 2 53.45 -14.67 28.62
CA ASP A 2 52.79 -15.93 28.91
C ASP A 2 51.60 -16.27 27.98
N GLU A 3 51.54 -17.54 27.57
CA GLU A 3 50.40 -18.13 26.86
C GLU A 3 49.06 -18.00 27.62
N ALA A 4 49.08 -17.76 28.92
CA ALA A 4 47.93 -17.47 29.76
C ALA A 4 47.25 -16.16 29.45
N SER A 5 47.98 -15.15 28.92
CA SER A 5 47.45 -13.82 28.55
C SER A 5 46.68 -13.85 27.21
N TYR A 6 46.97 -14.84 26.34
CA TYR A 6 46.31 -14.99 25.03
C TYR A 6 44.99 -15.79 25.11
N ALA A 7 44.85 -16.61 26.17
CA ALA A 7 43.63 -17.38 26.43
C ALA A 7 42.51 -16.53 27.08
N ALA A 8 42.88 -15.49 27.83
CA ALA A 8 41.91 -14.57 28.48
C ALA A 8 41.19 -13.63 27.51
N ALA A 9 41.69 -13.43 26.28
CA ALA A 9 41.10 -12.58 25.26
C ALA A 9 39.99 -13.25 24.42
N LYS A 10 39.66 -14.53 24.65
CA LYS A 10 38.69 -15.33 23.91
C LYS A 10 37.41 -15.66 24.68
N THR A 11 37.27 -15.21 25.91
CA THR A 11 35.97 -15.31 26.59
C THR A 11 35.09 -14.17 26.17
N PRO A 12 33.91 -14.41 25.52
CA PRO A 12 32.95 -13.36 25.26
C PRO A 12 32.52 -12.73 26.59
N PRO A 13 32.23 -11.42 26.62
CA PRO A 13 31.83 -10.76 27.85
C PRO A 13 30.61 -11.47 28.44
N PRO A 14 30.48 -11.55 29.79
CA PRO A 14 29.37 -12.20 30.43
C PRO A 14 28.09 -11.54 29.98
N HIS A 15 27.17 -12.34 29.42
CA HIS A 15 25.86 -11.90 29.00
C HIS A 15 25.16 -11.21 30.17
N ALA A 16 24.58 -10.04 29.93
CA ALA A 16 23.79 -9.33 30.92
C ALA A 16 22.67 -10.28 31.42
N PRO A 17 22.48 -10.41 32.75
CA PRO A 17 21.49 -11.32 33.29
C PRO A 17 20.10 -10.85 32.87
N GLY A 18 19.37 -11.67 32.09
CA GLY A 18 17.95 -11.47 31.80
C GLY A 18 17.51 -11.55 30.34
N VAL A 19 18.37 -11.82 29.39
CA VAL A 19 17.95 -12.16 28.02
C VAL A 19 17.83 -13.68 27.94
N GLU A 20 16.65 -14.21 28.26
CA GLU A 20 16.32 -15.59 27.86
C GLU A 20 16.42 -15.67 26.34
N GLU A 21 17.39 -16.43 25.84
CA GLU A 21 17.54 -16.76 24.44
C GLU A 21 16.29 -17.55 24.04
N ARG A 22 15.31 -16.88 23.41
CA ARG A 22 14.10 -17.54 22.92
C ARG A 22 14.51 -18.56 21.86
N VAL A 23 14.47 -19.83 22.21
CA VAL A 23 14.64 -20.93 21.26
C VAL A 23 13.40 -20.98 20.36
N TYR A 24 13.58 -20.64 19.10
CA TYR A 24 12.51 -20.69 18.11
C TYR A 24 12.46 -22.08 17.46
N PRO A 25 11.28 -22.77 17.43
CA PRO A 25 11.14 -24.03 16.72
C PRO A 25 11.37 -23.85 15.21
N ASP A 26 11.95 -24.84 14.53
CA ASP A 26 12.16 -24.77 13.06
C ASP A 26 10.86 -24.77 12.25
N LYS A 27 9.77 -25.28 12.82
CA LYS A 27 8.45 -25.34 12.17
C LYS A 27 7.53 -24.23 12.69
N LEU A 28 6.59 -23.81 11.85
CA LEU A 28 5.49 -22.93 12.27
C LEU A 28 4.63 -23.69 13.27
N ASP A 29 4.55 -23.18 14.48
CA ASP A 29 3.75 -23.75 15.55
C ASP A 29 2.30 -23.22 15.51
N ALA A 30 1.38 -23.90 16.19
CA ALA A 30 -0.02 -23.54 16.24
C ALA A 30 -0.25 -22.16 16.92
N ALA A 31 0.63 -21.77 17.86
CA ALA A 31 0.54 -20.48 18.53
C ALA A 31 0.82 -19.34 17.55
N LEU A 32 1.91 -19.45 16.78
CA LEU A 32 2.28 -18.47 15.77
C LEU A 32 1.22 -18.37 14.65
N LEU A 33 0.63 -19.51 14.23
CA LEU A 33 -0.44 -19.50 13.24
C LEU A 33 -1.72 -18.83 13.75
N ARG A 34 -2.07 -18.98 15.03
CA ARG A 34 -3.20 -18.27 15.66
C ARG A 34 -2.94 -16.76 15.71
N ILE A 35 -1.75 -16.34 16.13
CA ILE A 35 -1.35 -14.91 16.14
C ILE A 35 -1.46 -14.35 14.72
N SER A 36 -0.94 -15.10 13.73
CA SER A 36 -1.01 -14.71 12.31
C SER A 36 -2.44 -14.55 11.82
N GLY A 37 -3.32 -15.48 12.17
CA GLY A 37 -4.74 -15.42 11.80
C GLY A 37 -5.42 -14.14 12.31
N VAL A 38 -5.11 -13.71 13.52
CA VAL A 38 -5.64 -12.44 14.09
C VAL A 38 -5.10 -11.23 13.34
N CYS A 39 -3.79 -11.20 13.04
CA CYS A 39 -3.19 -10.11 12.27
C CYS A 39 -3.76 -10.06 10.83
N ILE A 40 -3.95 -11.22 10.18
CA ILE A 40 -4.59 -11.31 8.86
C ILE A 40 -5.99 -10.73 8.90
N LEU A 41 -6.81 -11.11 9.89
CA LEU A 41 -8.20 -10.68 9.98
C LEU A 41 -8.30 -9.15 10.07
N ALA A 42 -7.47 -8.51 10.89
CA ALA A 42 -7.41 -7.05 11.00
C ALA A 42 -6.92 -6.38 9.70
N THR A 43 -5.88 -6.95 9.08
CA THR A 43 -5.29 -6.38 7.87
C THR A 43 -6.25 -6.50 6.68
N VAL A 44 -6.87 -7.66 6.51
CA VAL A 44 -7.88 -7.89 5.45
C VAL A 44 -9.07 -6.96 5.64
N MET A 45 -9.55 -6.80 6.88
CA MET A 45 -10.63 -5.86 7.21
C MET A 45 -10.27 -4.43 6.77
N ALA A 46 -9.06 -3.95 7.06
CA ALA A 46 -8.63 -2.62 6.68
C ALA A 46 -8.47 -2.44 5.15
N ILE A 47 -8.00 -3.46 4.44
CA ILE A 47 -7.84 -3.43 2.97
C ILE A 47 -9.21 -3.50 2.29
N LEU A 48 -10.10 -4.40 2.75
CA LEU A 48 -11.47 -4.51 2.24
C LEU A 48 -12.22 -3.19 2.40
N ASP A 49 -12.10 -2.52 3.54
CA ASP A 49 -12.76 -1.24 3.79
C ASP A 49 -12.41 -0.18 2.74
N VAL A 50 -11.13 -0.06 2.37
CA VAL A 50 -10.69 0.87 1.32
C VAL A 50 -11.30 0.52 -0.04
N THR A 51 -11.30 -0.77 -0.40
CA THR A 51 -11.73 -1.22 -1.72
C THR A 51 -13.25 -1.24 -1.88
N VAL A 52 -13.98 -1.56 -0.82
CA VAL A 52 -15.45 -1.48 -0.79
C VAL A 52 -15.94 -0.03 -0.92
N VAL A 53 -15.30 0.91 -0.22
CA VAL A 53 -15.64 2.35 -0.30
C VAL A 53 -15.35 2.92 -1.69
N SER A 54 -14.35 2.39 -2.41
CA SER A 54 -14.07 2.84 -3.77
C SER A 54 -15.24 2.57 -4.73
N VAL A 55 -15.97 1.47 -4.55
CA VAL A 55 -17.17 1.14 -5.34
C VAL A 55 -18.37 2.02 -4.96
N ALA A 56 -18.47 2.40 -3.69
CA ALA A 56 -19.59 3.20 -3.17
C ALA A 56 -19.56 4.68 -3.58
N GLN A 57 -18.51 5.16 -4.25
CA GLN A 57 -18.36 6.59 -4.59
C GLN A 57 -19.58 7.15 -5.33
N ARG A 58 -20.09 6.42 -6.33
CA ARG A 58 -21.27 6.86 -7.10
C ARG A 58 -22.52 6.90 -6.22
N THR A 59 -22.72 5.89 -5.39
CA THR A 59 -23.83 5.87 -4.44
C THR A 59 -23.81 7.05 -3.49
N PHE A 60 -22.61 7.48 -3.03
CA PHE A 60 -22.48 8.66 -2.18
C PHE A 60 -22.80 9.97 -2.92
N ILE A 61 -22.44 10.09 -4.22
CA ILE A 61 -22.82 11.23 -5.04
C ILE A 61 -24.35 11.38 -5.07
N ASP A 62 -25.02 10.27 -5.37
CA ASP A 62 -26.49 10.25 -5.52
C ASP A 62 -27.18 10.43 -4.14
N GLN A 63 -26.71 9.72 -3.09
CA GLN A 63 -27.31 9.74 -1.75
C GLN A 63 -27.21 11.11 -1.06
N PHE A 64 -26.07 11.80 -1.21
CA PHE A 64 -25.81 13.07 -0.54
C PHE A 64 -25.97 14.29 -1.45
N ALA A 65 -26.42 14.10 -2.70
CA ALA A 65 -26.53 15.14 -3.72
C ALA A 65 -25.25 16.00 -3.81
N SER A 66 -24.09 15.35 -3.81
CA SER A 66 -22.78 15.98 -3.70
C SER A 66 -21.96 15.80 -4.99
N SER A 67 -20.95 16.64 -5.19
CA SER A 67 -20.06 16.49 -6.34
C SER A 67 -19.05 15.36 -6.16
N GLN A 68 -18.60 14.76 -7.26
CA GLN A 68 -17.56 13.73 -7.26
C GLN A 68 -16.29 14.21 -6.54
N ALA A 69 -15.90 15.48 -6.69
CA ALA A 69 -14.73 16.05 -6.04
C ALA A 69 -14.86 16.05 -4.50
N VAL A 70 -16.05 16.32 -3.97
CA VAL A 70 -16.30 16.29 -2.52
C VAL A 70 -16.36 14.85 -2.02
N VAL A 71 -17.04 13.95 -2.75
CA VAL A 71 -17.13 12.53 -2.38
C VAL A 71 -15.75 11.84 -2.37
N ALA A 72 -14.86 12.21 -3.27
CA ALA A 72 -13.48 11.69 -3.29
C ALA A 72 -12.73 11.91 -1.97
N TRP A 73 -13.11 12.94 -1.18
CA TRP A 73 -12.55 13.19 0.15
C TRP A 73 -12.83 12.06 1.16
N THR A 74 -13.85 11.23 0.94
CA THR A 74 -14.09 10.05 1.79
C THR A 74 -12.92 9.06 1.73
N MET A 75 -12.24 8.96 0.60
CA MET A 75 -11.03 8.14 0.44
C MET A 75 -9.77 8.92 0.79
N THR A 76 -9.64 10.15 0.28
CA THR A 76 -8.46 10.99 0.53
C THR A 76 -8.29 11.29 2.02
N GLY A 77 -9.36 11.67 2.71
CA GLY A 77 -9.33 11.96 4.15
C GLY A 77 -8.91 10.75 4.99
N TYR A 78 -9.42 9.57 4.66
CA TYR A 78 -8.99 8.31 5.28
C TYR A 78 -7.49 8.06 5.08
N THR A 79 -7.02 8.17 3.83
CA THR A 79 -5.60 7.91 3.49
C THR A 79 -4.65 8.91 4.16
N LEU A 80 -5.04 10.18 4.24
CA LEU A 80 -4.26 11.22 4.92
C LEU A 80 -4.18 10.94 6.44
N ALA A 81 -5.31 10.61 7.07
CA ALA A 81 -5.35 10.26 8.49
C ALA A 81 -4.49 9.02 8.79
N LEU A 82 -4.58 8.00 7.95
CA LEU A 82 -3.76 6.80 8.00
C LEU A 82 -2.25 7.16 7.93
N ALA A 83 -1.84 7.96 6.96
CA ALA A 83 -0.46 8.38 6.79
C ALA A 83 0.09 9.20 7.96
N THR A 84 -0.77 10.01 8.60
CA THR A 84 -0.43 10.82 9.76
C THR A 84 -0.07 9.98 10.98
N VAL A 85 -0.69 8.81 11.13
CA VAL A 85 -0.55 7.95 12.32
C VAL A 85 0.54 6.89 12.17
N ILE A 86 0.86 6.47 10.94
CA ILE A 86 1.90 5.47 10.69
C ILE A 86 3.22 5.79 11.41
N PRO A 87 3.79 7.01 11.34
CA PRO A 87 5.05 7.32 12.01
C PRO A 87 5.04 7.14 13.52
N ILE A 88 3.89 7.36 14.16
CA ILE A 88 3.73 7.28 15.61
C ILE A 88 3.67 5.81 16.09
N THR A 89 3.33 4.88 15.20
CA THR A 89 3.04 3.49 15.54
C THR A 89 4.21 2.80 16.24
N GLY A 90 5.44 3.03 15.79
CA GLY A 90 6.64 2.41 16.37
C GLY A 90 6.85 2.82 17.82
N TRP A 91 6.87 4.13 18.10
CA TRP A 91 6.98 4.65 19.46
C TRP A 91 5.83 4.19 20.35
N ALA A 92 4.59 4.25 19.84
CA ALA A 92 3.42 3.84 20.61
C ALA A 92 3.44 2.35 20.95
N ALA A 93 3.95 1.50 20.03
CA ALA A 93 4.11 0.06 20.26
C ALA A 93 5.16 -0.24 21.35
N ASP A 94 6.28 0.48 21.37
CA ASP A 94 7.30 0.32 22.40
C ASP A 94 6.83 0.89 23.75
N ARG A 95 6.08 2.00 23.75
CA ARG A 95 5.59 2.66 24.98
C ARG A 95 4.43 1.95 25.65
N PHE A 96 3.43 1.52 24.88
CA PHE A 96 2.17 0.96 25.40
C PHE A 96 2.09 -0.57 25.27
N GLY A 97 2.97 -1.16 24.45
CA GLY A 97 2.93 -2.56 24.09
C GLY A 97 2.14 -2.79 22.79
N THR A 98 2.56 -3.82 22.04
CA THR A 98 1.98 -4.14 20.72
C THR A 98 0.55 -4.66 20.82
N LYS A 99 0.24 -5.50 21.82
CA LYS A 99 -1.11 -6.06 22.04
C LYS A 99 -2.14 -4.99 22.36
N ARG A 100 -1.83 -4.13 23.34
CA ARG A 100 -2.75 -3.05 23.75
C ARG A 100 -2.98 -2.06 22.62
N LEU A 101 -1.91 -1.68 21.94
CA LEU A 101 -2.02 -0.76 20.81
C LEU A 101 -2.81 -1.36 19.65
N PHE A 102 -2.59 -2.64 19.33
CA PHE A 102 -3.33 -3.34 18.28
C PHE A 102 -4.83 -3.40 18.61
N ILE A 103 -5.21 -3.80 19.82
CA ILE A 103 -6.60 -3.83 20.27
C ILE A 103 -7.22 -2.42 20.21
N GLY A 104 -6.50 -1.41 20.71
CA GLY A 104 -6.95 -0.01 20.67
C GLY A 104 -7.17 0.49 19.24
N SER A 105 -6.29 0.12 18.30
CA SER A 105 -6.40 0.47 16.89
C SER A 105 -7.61 -0.20 16.23
N VAL A 106 -7.87 -1.49 16.51
CA VAL A 106 -9.08 -2.19 16.01
C VAL A 106 -10.34 -1.55 16.58
N VAL A 107 -10.37 -1.23 17.88
CA VAL A 107 -11.51 -0.55 18.51
C VAL A 107 -11.75 0.82 17.88
N ALA A 108 -10.69 1.63 17.69
CA ALA A 108 -10.80 2.93 17.02
C ALA A 108 -11.34 2.80 15.59
N PHE A 109 -10.89 1.76 14.85
CA PHE A 109 -11.38 1.48 13.51
C PHE A 109 -12.86 1.09 13.51
N ILE A 110 -13.32 0.22 14.44
CA ILE A 110 -14.73 -0.17 14.59
C ILE A 110 -15.59 1.06 14.94
N LEU A 111 -15.15 1.89 15.86
CA LEU A 111 -15.87 3.11 16.25
C LEU A 111 -15.99 4.06 15.05
N GLY A 112 -14.89 4.25 14.29
CA GLY A 112 -14.92 5.01 13.04
C GLY A 112 -15.89 4.42 12.01
N SER A 113 -15.94 3.09 11.86
CA SER A 113 -16.89 2.40 10.99
C SER A 113 -18.34 2.62 11.42
N LEU A 114 -18.64 2.53 12.70
CA LEU A 114 -19.98 2.81 13.24
C LEU A 114 -20.40 4.25 12.97
N LEU A 115 -19.49 5.21 13.20
CA LEU A 115 -19.73 6.62 12.89
C LEU A 115 -20.00 6.82 11.40
N CYS A 116 -19.24 6.19 10.49
CA CYS A 116 -19.49 6.24 9.06
C CYS A 116 -20.87 5.69 8.69
N ALA A 117 -21.29 4.61 9.31
CA ALA A 117 -22.60 3.99 9.04
C ALA A 117 -23.79 4.89 9.43
N ILE A 118 -23.64 5.76 10.44
CA ILE A 118 -24.70 6.68 10.88
C ILE A 118 -24.60 8.08 10.26
N ALA A 119 -23.63 8.31 9.37
CA ALA A 119 -23.47 9.62 8.73
C ALA A 119 -24.74 10.03 7.97
N SER A 120 -25.19 11.25 8.20
CA SER A 120 -26.38 11.85 7.57
C SER A 120 -26.06 12.83 6.45
N ASN A 121 -24.80 13.26 6.33
CA ASN A 121 -24.33 14.12 5.25
C ASN A 121 -22.88 13.77 4.89
N ILE A 122 -22.44 14.26 3.71
CA ILE A 122 -21.12 13.92 3.16
C ILE A 122 -19.96 14.42 4.04
N LEU A 123 -20.10 15.59 4.68
CA LEU A 123 -19.06 16.16 5.53
C LEU A 123 -18.83 15.28 6.78
N GLN A 124 -19.92 14.83 7.42
CA GLN A 124 -19.83 13.88 8.52
C GLN A 124 -19.14 12.57 8.08
N LEU A 125 -19.51 12.03 6.92
CA LEU A 125 -18.88 10.82 6.39
C LEU A 125 -17.37 11.04 6.19
N ILE A 126 -16.94 12.17 5.63
CA ILE A 126 -15.52 12.50 5.44
C ILE A 126 -14.79 12.56 6.80
N VAL A 127 -15.34 13.30 7.78
CA VAL A 127 -14.73 13.42 9.12
C VAL A 127 -14.65 12.05 9.81
N PHE A 128 -15.71 11.26 9.73
CA PHE A 128 -15.75 9.93 10.34
C PHE A 128 -14.78 8.95 9.65
N ARG A 129 -14.58 9.09 8.35
CA ARG A 129 -13.53 8.37 7.60
C ARG A 129 -12.12 8.75 8.07
N MET A 130 -11.87 10.02 8.40
CA MET A 130 -10.59 10.42 9.00
C MET A 130 -10.39 9.76 10.37
N VAL A 131 -11.41 9.73 11.22
CA VAL A 131 -11.36 9.02 12.52
C VAL A 131 -11.07 7.53 12.34
N GLN A 132 -11.75 6.88 11.39
CA GLN A 132 -11.52 5.48 11.04
C GLN A 132 -10.09 5.24 10.53
N GLY A 133 -9.56 6.16 9.73
CA GLY A 133 -8.18 6.12 9.21
C GLY A 133 -7.12 6.17 10.30
N ILE A 134 -7.37 6.86 11.42
CA ILE A 134 -6.47 6.84 12.59
C ILE A 134 -6.33 5.41 13.14
N GLY A 135 -7.43 4.69 13.31
CA GLY A 135 -7.39 3.28 13.74
C GLY A 135 -6.74 2.38 12.69
N GLY A 136 -7.17 2.50 11.42
CA GLY A 136 -6.70 1.68 10.31
C GLY A 136 -5.20 1.81 10.02
N GLY A 137 -4.64 3.01 10.20
CA GLY A 137 -3.25 3.31 9.87
C GLY A 137 -2.21 2.56 10.71
N MET A 138 -2.58 2.16 11.92
CA MET A 138 -1.69 1.39 12.79
C MET A 138 -1.77 -0.13 12.56
N LEU A 139 -2.84 -0.66 11.95
CA LEU A 139 -3.10 -2.11 11.89
C LEU A 139 -2.04 -2.85 11.09
N LEU A 140 -1.67 -2.34 9.92
CA LEU A 140 -0.69 -2.99 9.03
C LEU A 140 0.73 -3.01 9.66
N PRO A 141 1.30 -1.86 10.11
CA PRO A 141 2.59 -1.84 10.79
C PRO A 141 2.63 -2.69 12.06
N LEU A 142 1.56 -2.65 12.88
CA LEU A 142 1.48 -3.44 14.11
C LEU A 142 1.41 -4.94 13.82
N GLY A 143 0.59 -5.34 12.84
CA GLY A 143 0.51 -6.74 12.42
C GLY A 143 1.88 -7.26 11.99
N PHE A 144 2.58 -6.50 11.14
CA PHE A 144 3.91 -6.85 10.68
C PHE A 144 4.93 -6.92 11.83
N MET A 145 4.88 -5.96 12.75
CA MET A 145 5.75 -5.90 13.93
C MET A 145 5.54 -7.08 14.89
N ILE A 146 4.28 -7.41 15.20
CA ILE A 146 3.92 -8.55 16.06
C ILE A 146 4.45 -9.84 15.46
N LEU A 147 4.20 -10.05 14.16
CA LEU A 147 4.59 -11.25 13.45
C LEU A 147 6.11 -11.39 13.35
N THR A 148 6.82 -10.29 13.12
CA THR A 148 8.27 -10.29 13.09
C THR A 148 8.87 -10.67 14.46
N ARG A 149 8.33 -10.12 15.55
CA ARG A 149 8.79 -10.41 16.90
C ARG A 149 8.54 -11.87 17.32
N GLU A 150 7.41 -12.45 16.90
CA GLU A 150 7.02 -13.81 17.29
C GLU A 150 7.59 -14.89 16.35
N ALA A 151 7.83 -14.57 15.08
CA ALA A 151 8.36 -15.53 14.12
C ALA A 151 9.82 -15.91 14.40
N GLY A 152 10.65 -14.93 14.77
CA GLY A 152 12.10 -15.10 14.78
C GLY A 152 12.69 -15.18 13.36
N PRO A 153 14.03 -15.17 13.25
CA PRO A 153 14.70 -14.98 11.96
C PRO A 153 14.47 -16.10 10.94
N GLY A 154 14.38 -17.36 11.34
CA GLY A 154 14.31 -18.51 10.42
C GLY A 154 12.90 -18.87 9.92
N ARG A 155 11.83 -18.23 10.43
CA ARG A 155 10.43 -18.58 10.11
C ARG A 155 9.67 -17.44 9.46
N LEU A 156 10.28 -16.24 9.43
CA LEU A 156 9.62 -15.01 8.95
C LEU A 156 9.20 -15.15 7.48
N GLY A 157 10.05 -15.73 6.63
CA GLY A 157 9.76 -15.95 5.23
C GLY A 157 8.51 -16.78 4.99
N ARG A 158 8.43 -17.96 5.62
CA ARG A 158 7.27 -18.86 5.51
C ARG A 158 5.99 -18.23 6.07
N LEU A 159 6.12 -17.50 7.18
CA LEU A 159 4.99 -16.83 7.81
C LEU A 159 4.41 -15.72 6.91
N MET A 160 5.29 -14.88 6.36
CA MET A 160 4.88 -13.80 5.47
C MET A 160 4.23 -14.31 4.18
N SER A 161 4.66 -15.46 3.66
CA SER A 161 4.02 -16.11 2.50
C SER A 161 2.55 -16.45 2.77
N ILE A 162 2.23 -16.96 3.96
CA ILE A 162 0.85 -17.30 4.36
C ILE A 162 0.01 -16.01 4.50
N LEU A 163 0.60 -14.95 5.05
CA LEU A 163 -0.07 -13.67 5.27
C LEU A 163 -0.42 -12.95 3.97
N SER A 164 0.45 -13.06 2.99
CA SER A 164 0.30 -12.31 1.73
C SER A 164 -0.89 -12.77 0.89
N ILE A 165 -1.32 -14.05 1.02
CA ILE A 165 -2.44 -14.59 0.26
C ILE A 165 -3.76 -13.86 0.54
N PRO A 166 -4.24 -13.74 1.79
CA PRO A 166 -5.46 -13.00 2.09
C PRO A 166 -5.36 -11.50 1.75
N MET A 167 -4.17 -10.90 1.94
CA MET A 167 -3.94 -9.50 1.59
C MET A 167 -4.08 -9.23 0.09
N LEU A 168 -3.73 -10.22 -0.74
CA LEU A 168 -3.87 -10.11 -2.20
C LEU A 168 -5.32 -10.33 -2.65
N LEU A 169 -6.08 -11.16 -1.94
CA LEU A 169 -7.48 -11.44 -2.26
C LEU A 169 -8.42 -10.30 -1.84
N ALA A 170 -8.07 -9.54 -0.82
CA ALA A 170 -8.91 -8.47 -0.30
C ALA A 170 -9.24 -7.38 -1.34
N PRO A 171 -8.30 -6.86 -2.15
CA PRO A 171 -8.62 -5.90 -3.19
C PRO A 171 -9.56 -6.42 -4.28
N ILE A 172 -9.52 -7.73 -4.55
CA ILE A 172 -10.41 -8.37 -5.53
C ILE A 172 -11.79 -8.59 -4.92
N GLY A 173 -11.84 -9.06 -3.67
CA GLY A 173 -13.08 -9.33 -2.95
C GLY A 173 -13.88 -8.07 -2.60
N GLY A 174 -13.19 -6.95 -2.39
CA GLY A 174 -13.82 -5.70 -1.97
C GLY A 174 -14.89 -5.17 -2.92
N PRO A 175 -14.61 -4.99 -4.22
CA PRO A 175 -15.63 -4.55 -5.18
C PRO A 175 -16.82 -5.50 -5.29
N ILE A 176 -16.58 -6.82 -5.23
CA ILE A 176 -17.65 -7.82 -5.28
C ILE A 176 -18.54 -7.73 -4.05
N LEU A 177 -17.92 -7.71 -2.87
CA LEU A 177 -18.62 -7.61 -1.59
C LEU A 177 -19.33 -6.26 -1.45
N GLY A 178 -18.66 -5.17 -1.83
CA GLY A 178 -19.20 -3.83 -1.75
C GLY A 178 -20.41 -3.62 -2.67
N GLY A 179 -20.31 -4.07 -3.91
CA GLY A 179 -21.42 -4.03 -4.86
C GLY A 179 -22.62 -4.84 -4.35
N TRP A 180 -22.38 -6.08 -3.91
CA TRP A 180 -23.44 -6.94 -3.35
C TRP A 180 -24.14 -6.30 -2.13
N LEU A 181 -23.38 -5.72 -1.18
CA LEU A 181 -23.95 -5.07 0.00
C LEU A 181 -24.78 -3.83 -0.35
N ILE A 182 -24.32 -3.03 -1.33
CA ILE A 182 -25.02 -1.82 -1.79
C ILE A 182 -26.33 -2.22 -2.48
N ASP A 183 -26.29 -3.21 -3.37
CA ASP A 183 -27.42 -3.61 -4.19
C ASP A 183 -28.50 -4.34 -3.38
N THR A 184 -28.10 -5.17 -2.41
CA THR A 184 -29.04 -6.00 -1.63
C THR A 184 -29.58 -5.34 -0.38
N SER A 185 -28.86 -4.36 0.18
CA SER A 185 -29.20 -3.80 1.49
C SER A 185 -29.11 -2.27 1.50
N SER A 186 -27.95 -1.73 1.80
CA SER A 186 -27.68 -0.29 1.85
C SER A 186 -26.16 -0.05 1.86
N TRP A 187 -25.74 1.10 1.34
CA TRP A 187 -24.34 1.51 1.42
C TRP A 187 -23.79 1.54 2.87
N ARG A 188 -24.64 1.67 3.88
CA ARG A 188 -24.23 1.66 5.29
C ARG A 188 -23.61 0.33 5.71
N TRP A 189 -24.02 -0.76 5.09
CA TRP A 189 -23.51 -2.09 5.38
C TRP A 189 -22.03 -2.27 5.01
N ILE A 190 -21.50 -1.46 4.07
CA ILE A 190 -20.06 -1.49 3.76
C ILE A 190 -19.18 -1.12 4.97
N PHE A 191 -19.73 -0.32 5.89
CA PHE A 191 -19.09 0.02 7.15
C PHE A 191 -19.49 -0.95 8.28
N LEU A 192 -20.76 -1.32 8.36
CA LEU A 192 -21.26 -2.19 9.42
C LEU A 192 -20.63 -3.59 9.40
N ILE A 193 -20.19 -4.09 8.24
CA ILE A 193 -19.50 -5.39 8.13
C ILE A 193 -18.18 -5.42 8.92
N ASN A 194 -17.52 -4.28 9.11
CA ASN A 194 -16.31 -4.17 9.91
C ASN A 194 -16.55 -4.41 11.41
N VAL A 195 -17.78 -4.20 11.87
CA VAL A 195 -18.13 -4.29 13.29
C VAL A 195 -18.02 -5.73 13.82
N PRO A 196 -18.71 -6.74 13.25
CA PRO A 196 -18.57 -8.12 13.70
C PRO A 196 -17.16 -8.67 13.51
N ILE A 197 -16.50 -8.33 12.39
CA ILE A 197 -15.12 -8.76 12.11
C ILE A 197 -14.16 -8.17 13.15
N GLY A 198 -14.31 -6.89 13.44
CA GLY A 198 -13.49 -6.19 14.42
C GLY A 198 -13.71 -6.69 15.85
N PHE A 199 -14.94 -6.95 16.27
CA PHE A 199 -15.22 -7.56 17.58
C PHE A 199 -14.57 -8.94 17.71
N LEU A 200 -14.68 -9.77 16.67
CA LEU A 200 -14.00 -11.07 16.64
C LEU A 200 -12.48 -10.89 16.74
N THR A 201 -11.93 -9.92 16.01
CA THR A 201 -10.48 -9.61 16.04
C THR A 201 -10.03 -9.17 17.41
N VAL A 202 -10.78 -8.30 18.10
CA VAL A 202 -10.48 -7.86 19.48
C VAL A 202 -10.50 -9.02 20.45
N ALA A 203 -11.56 -9.86 20.40
CA ALA A 203 -11.69 -11.03 21.26
C ALA A 203 -10.52 -12.02 21.07
N LEU A 204 -10.20 -12.33 19.81
CA LEU A 204 -9.10 -13.22 19.49
C LEU A 204 -7.74 -12.61 19.89
N ALA A 205 -7.51 -11.32 19.64
CA ALA A 205 -6.27 -10.65 20.04
C ALA A 205 -6.09 -10.63 21.56
N ALA A 206 -7.17 -10.43 22.30
CA ALA A 206 -7.12 -10.45 23.77
C ALA A 206 -6.68 -11.81 24.35
N ILE A 207 -7.11 -12.91 23.70
CA ILE A 207 -6.82 -14.29 24.12
C ILE A 207 -5.47 -14.78 23.60
N VAL A 208 -5.20 -14.53 22.30
CA VAL A 208 -4.10 -15.18 21.56
C VAL A 208 -2.77 -14.44 21.70
N PHE A 209 -2.81 -13.10 21.76
CA PHE A 209 -1.56 -12.34 21.80
C PHE A 209 -0.86 -12.46 23.15
N PRO A 210 0.49 -12.59 23.15
CA PRO A 210 1.26 -12.62 24.36
C PRO A 210 1.12 -11.34 25.18
N ARG A 211 1.54 -11.38 26.44
CA ARG A 211 1.53 -10.20 27.31
C ARG A 211 2.55 -9.18 26.84
N ASP A 212 2.19 -7.91 26.93
CA ASP A 212 3.08 -6.80 26.58
C ASP A 212 4.22 -6.65 27.61
N HIS A 213 5.41 -6.34 27.10
CA HIS A 213 6.58 -5.92 27.88
C HIS A 213 6.99 -4.50 27.43
N PRO A 214 6.26 -3.46 27.85
CA PRO A 214 6.48 -2.10 27.37
C PRO A 214 7.80 -1.53 27.87
N ALA A 215 8.54 -0.86 26.98
CA ALA A 215 9.76 -0.12 27.28
C ALA A 215 9.39 1.30 27.75
N ARG A 216 9.18 1.47 29.09
CA ARG A 216 8.71 2.74 29.67
C ARG A 216 9.71 3.89 29.58
N SER A 217 10.96 3.65 29.22
CA SER A 217 12.04 4.65 29.11
C SER A 217 11.99 5.48 27.83
N GLU A 218 11.16 5.13 26.85
CA GLU A 218 11.05 5.85 25.57
C GLU A 218 10.38 7.21 25.77
N THR A 219 11.13 8.28 25.44
CA THR A 219 10.62 9.66 25.45
C THR A 219 9.82 9.94 24.18
N PHE A 220 8.75 10.72 24.30
CA PHE A 220 7.93 11.10 23.16
C PHE A 220 8.57 12.24 22.37
N ASP A 221 8.83 12.01 21.09
CA ASP A 221 9.33 13.03 20.17
C ASP A 221 8.17 13.87 19.61
N ALA A 222 7.66 14.79 20.43
CA ALA A 222 6.55 15.67 20.04
C ALA A 222 6.91 16.55 18.83
N VAL A 223 8.16 17.01 18.74
CA VAL A 223 8.64 17.84 17.62
C VAL A 223 8.69 17.01 16.34
N GLY A 224 9.20 15.78 16.42
CA GLY A 224 9.22 14.86 15.30
C GLY A 224 7.80 14.55 14.77
N VAL A 225 6.82 14.33 15.67
CA VAL A 225 5.42 14.14 15.28
C VAL A 225 4.83 15.36 14.59
N LEU A 226 5.03 16.57 15.16
CA LEU A 226 4.52 17.83 14.60
C LEU A 226 5.15 18.18 13.25
N LEU A 227 6.34 17.70 12.96
CA LEU A 227 7.00 17.90 11.68
C LEU A 227 6.63 16.82 10.67
N LEU A 228 6.75 15.54 11.04
CA LEU A 228 6.61 14.45 10.09
C LEU A 228 5.16 14.15 9.72
N SER A 229 4.26 14.06 10.70
CA SER A 229 2.86 13.68 10.44
C SER A 229 2.12 14.72 9.58
N PRO A 230 2.12 16.02 9.90
CA PRO A 230 1.56 17.03 9.00
C PRO A 230 2.33 17.15 7.68
N GLY A 231 3.67 16.97 7.73
CA GLY A 231 4.51 16.97 6.53
C GLY A 231 4.10 15.90 5.53
N LEU A 232 3.91 14.67 5.99
CA LEU A 232 3.41 13.56 5.17
C LEU A 232 1.98 13.83 4.68
N ALA A 233 1.09 14.30 5.56
CA ALA A 233 -0.29 14.61 5.18
C ALA A 233 -0.35 15.67 4.07
N MET A 234 0.39 16.78 4.20
CA MET A 234 0.43 17.84 3.19
C MET A 234 1.06 17.38 1.88
N PHE A 235 2.13 16.59 1.95
CA PHE A 235 2.79 16.04 0.77
C PHE A 235 1.87 15.05 0.03
N LEU A 236 1.22 14.13 0.74
CA LEU A 236 0.29 13.16 0.17
C LEU A 236 -0.99 13.83 -0.35
N PHE A 237 -1.47 14.89 0.32
CA PHE A 237 -2.57 15.72 -0.17
C PHE A 237 -2.21 16.37 -1.51
N ALA A 238 -1.01 16.96 -1.60
CA ALA A 238 -0.51 17.52 -2.86
C ALA A 238 -0.48 16.46 -3.97
N ALA A 239 0.12 15.29 -3.69
CA ALA A 239 0.19 14.19 -4.63
C ALA A 239 -1.20 13.72 -5.09
N SER A 240 -2.15 13.53 -4.17
CA SER A 240 -3.53 13.12 -4.48
C SER A 240 -4.34 14.16 -5.24
N SER A 241 -3.94 15.43 -5.20
CA SER A 241 -4.60 16.53 -5.91
C SER A 241 -4.17 16.66 -7.37
N VAL A 242 -2.99 16.12 -7.73
CA VAL A 242 -2.42 16.22 -9.09
C VAL A 242 -3.36 15.69 -10.18
N PRO A 243 -3.97 14.48 -10.06
CA PRO A 243 -4.83 13.94 -11.10
C PRO A 243 -6.03 14.83 -11.44
N GLY A 244 -6.66 15.41 -10.42
CA GLY A 244 -7.82 16.29 -10.59
C GLY A 244 -7.50 17.66 -11.20
N ARG A 245 -6.23 18.08 -11.13
CA ARG A 245 -5.77 19.38 -11.68
C ARG A 245 -5.06 19.24 -13.03
N GLY A 246 -4.61 18.03 -13.39
CA GLY A 246 -3.90 17.74 -14.64
C GLY A 246 -2.51 18.38 -14.73
N THR A 247 -2.05 19.08 -13.69
CA THR A 247 -0.74 19.72 -13.64
C THR A 247 -0.18 19.76 -12.21
N VAL A 248 1.13 19.68 -12.09
CA VAL A 248 1.84 19.91 -10.83
C VAL A 248 2.04 21.38 -10.51
N ALA A 249 1.87 22.27 -11.51
CA ALA A 249 2.11 23.72 -11.35
C ALA A 249 0.93 24.48 -10.71
N ASP A 250 -0.20 23.81 -10.44
CA ASP A 250 -1.35 24.43 -9.76
C ASP A 250 -0.96 24.77 -8.30
N ARG A 251 -1.36 25.98 -7.86
CA ARG A 251 -1.09 26.47 -6.49
C ARG A 251 -1.60 25.53 -5.39
N HIS A 252 -2.71 24.84 -5.63
CA HIS A 252 -3.29 23.86 -4.69
C HIS A 252 -2.50 22.52 -4.64
N VAL A 253 -1.54 22.32 -5.54
CA VAL A 253 -0.58 21.21 -5.52
C VAL A 253 0.76 21.72 -4.99
N VAL A 254 1.28 22.81 -5.55
CA VAL A 254 2.62 23.34 -5.23
C VAL A 254 2.72 23.80 -3.78
N ILE A 255 1.75 24.55 -3.27
CA ILE A 255 1.83 25.08 -1.89
C ILE A 255 1.83 23.94 -0.86
N PRO A 256 0.88 22.98 -0.87
CA PRO A 256 0.94 21.85 0.06
C PRO A 256 2.20 20.98 -0.13
N ALA A 257 2.68 20.81 -1.37
CA ALA A 257 3.90 20.06 -1.63
C ALA A 257 5.12 20.72 -0.98
N ILE A 258 5.29 22.03 -1.15
CA ILE A 258 6.41 22.78 -0.56
C ILE A 258 6.31 22.75 0.97
N ILE A 259 5.14 23.01 1.54
CA ILE A 259 4.94 22.95 3.00
C ILE A 259 5.26 21.54 3.51
N GLY A 260 4.72 20.50 2.86
CA GLY A 260 4.97 19.11 3.23
C GLY A 260 6.45 18.74 3.17
N LEU A 261 7.13 19.10 2.08
CA LEU A 261 8.57 18.84 1.92
C LEU A 261 9.42 19.65 2.93
N ALA A 262 9.05 20.90 3.21
CA ALA A 262 9.76 21.71 4.22
C ALA A 262 9.62 21.11 5.64
N LEU A 263 8.44 20.64 6.00
CA LEU A 263 8.19 19.96 7.27
C LEU A 263 8.95 18.63 7.36
N ILE A 264 8.95 17.82 6.28
CA ILE A 264 9.71 16.57 6.22
C ILE A 264 11.22 16.85 6.31
N ALA A 265 11.72 17.87 5.61
CA ALA A 265 13.13 18.30 5.72
C ALA A 265 13.47 18.77 7.13
N GLY A 266 12.59 19.54 7.77
CA GLY A 266 12.72 19.92 9.18
C GLY A 266 12.77 18.70 10.11
N PHE A 267 11.94 17.68 9.86
CA PHE A 267 12.02 16.42 10.59
C PHE A 267 13.36 15.71 10.40
N VAL A 268 13.86 15.63 9.17
CA VAL A 268 15.16 15.00 8.87
C VAL A 268 16.27 15.69 9.65
N VAL A 269 16.32 17.03 9.65
CA VAL A 269 17.30 17.80 10.43
C VAL A 269 17.14 17.56 11.93
N HIS A 270 15.90 17.59 12.45
CA HIS A 270 15.59 17.32 13.84
C HIS A 270 16.03 15.92 14.27
N ALA A 271 15.65 14.88 13.52
CA ALA A 271 15.97 13.48 13.80
C ALA A 271 17.48 13.19 13.75
N TRP A 272 18.22 13.88 12.89
CA TRP A 272 19.66 13.66 12.73
C TRP A 272 20.51 14.37 13.78
N HIS A 273 20.14 15.60 14.15
CA HIS A 273 20.99 16.48 14.96
C HIS A 273 20.50 16.69 16.39
N HIS A 274 19.19 16.69 16.63
CA HIS A 274 18.62 17.16 17.90
C HIS A 274 17.93 16.07 18.73
N ALA A 275 17.42 15.01 18.11
CA ALA A 275 16.66 14.00 18.83
C ALA A 275 17.55 12.87 19.37
N HIS A 276 17.50 12.63 20.70
CA HIS A 276 18.11 11.45 21.31
C HIS A 276 17.34 10.16 20.97
N HIS A 277 15.99 10.24 20.95
CA HIS A 277 15.08 9.17 20.58
C HIS A 277 14.08 9.66 19.52
N PRO A 278 14.51 9.79 18.23
CA PRO A 278 13.64 10.30 17.19
C PRO A 278 12.50 9.33 16.90
N LEU A 279 11.37 9.88 16.43
CA LEU A 279 10.17 9.12 16.05
C LEU A 279 10.49 8.01 15.01
N ILE A 280 11.29 8.37 14.01
CA ILE A 280 11.92 7.44 13.08
C ILE A 280 13.44 7.65 13.18
N ASP A 281 14.16 6.59 13.50
CA ASP A 281 15.61 6.65 13.61
C ASP A 281 16.27 6.58 12.23
N LEU A 282 16.61 7.75 11.69
CA LEU A 282 17.30 7.86 10.40
C LEU A 282 18.73 7.29 10.42
N ARG A 283 19.30 7.04 11.61
CA ARG A 283 20.61 6.39 11.74
C ARG A 283 20.56 4.94 11.27
N LEU A 284 19.37 4.35 11.21
CA LEU A 284 19.13 3.03 10.62
C LEU A 284 19.59 2.96 9.15
N PHE A 285 19.56 4.07 8.42
CA PHE A 285 20.10 4.15 7.05
C PHE A 285 21.62 4.02 6.96
N ARG A 286 22.35 3.98 8.09
CA ARG A 286 23.76 3.59 8.08
C ARG A 286 23.95 2.10 7.77
N ASN A 287 22.93 1.28 7.99
CA ASN A 287 22.94 -0.11 7.54
C ASN A 287 22.63 -0.16 6.03
N PRO A 288 23.60 -0.58 5.19
CA PRO A 288 23.44 -0.56 3.74
C PRO A 288 22.33 -1.52 3.27
N VAL A 289 22.13 -2.65 3.95
CA VAL A 289 21.07 -3.61 3.60
C VAL A 289 19.70 -2.99 3.78
N LEU A 290 19.46 -2.35 4.92
CA LEU A 290 18.21 -1.65 5.20
C LEU A 290 17.98 -0.51 4.21
N THR A 291 19.03 0.25 3.90
CA THR A 291 18.94 1.37 2.94
C THR A 291 18.54 0.89 1.56
N HIS A 292 19.25 -0.11 1.03
CA HIS A 292 18.92 -0.66 -0.29
C HIS A 292 17.51 -1.28 -0.31
N ALA A 293 17.11 -1.98 0.76
CA ALA A 293 15.78 -2.56 0.85
C ALA A 293 14.68 -1.48 0.90
N ASN A 294 14.87 -0.39 1.67
CA ASN A 294 13.90 0.71 1.72
C ASN A 294 13.82 1.50 0.41
N VAL A 295 14.95 1.78 -0.25
CA VAL A 295 14.97 2.46 -1.55
C VAL A 295 14.29 1.58 -2.60
N THR A 296 14.59 0.27 -2.62
CA THR A 296 13.90 -0.68 -3.49
C THR A 296 12.40 -0.68 -3.23
N MET A 297 11.98 -0.70 -1.96
CA MET A 297 10.56 -0.67 -1.56
C MET A 297 9.87 0.63 -2.02
N LEU A 298 10.52 1.77 -1.84
CA LEU A 298 9.98 3.08 -2.24
C LEU A 298 9.71 3.14 -3.75
N VAL A 299 10.71 2.77 -4.57
CA VAL A 299 10.59 2.82 -6.03
C VAL A 299 9.62 1.76 -6.53
N PHE A 300 9.71 0.54 -5.97
CA PHE A 300 8.81 -0.56 -6.29
C PHE A 300 7.35 -0.23 -5.95
N ALA A 301 7.08 0.32 -4.76
CA ALA A 301 5.74 0.73 -4.36
C ALA A 301 5.17 1.78 -5.32
N GLY A 302 6.00 2.75 -5.76
CA GLY A 302 5.61 3.74 -6.75
C GLY A 302 5.21 3.13 -8.08
N ALA A 303 6.03 2.26 -8.62
CA ALA A 303 5.75 1.56 -9.88
C ALA A 303 4.51 0.65 -9.76
N PHE A 304 4.42 -0.10 -8.67
CA PHE A 304 3.37 -1.09 -8.44
C PHE A 304 1.99 -0.47 -8.23
N PHE A 305 1.87 0.49 -7.31
CA PHE A 305 0.58 1.14 -7.04
C PHE A 305 0.14 2.05 -8.19
N GLY A 306 1.11 2.69 -8.86
CA GLY A 306 0.84 3.48 -10.05
C GLY A 306 0.26 2.62 -11.18
N ALA A 307 0.91 1.51 -11.52
CA ALA A 307 0.41 0.56 -12.53
C ALA A 307 -0.88 -0.13 -12.08
N GLY A 308 -0.98 -0.49 -10.79
CA GLY A 308 -2.13 -1.18 -10.22
C GLY A 308 -3.44 -0.40 -10.35
N LEU A 309 -3.40 0.92 -10.25
CA LEU A 309 -4.57 1.78 -10.49
C LEU A 309 -4.99 1.79 -11.97
N LEU A 310 -4.03 1.70 -12.88
CA LEU A 310 -4.27 1.85 -14.32
C LEU A 310 -4.82 0.59 -14.96
N LEU A 311 -4.52 -0.59 -14.43
CA LEU A 311 -4.99 -1.86 -14.99
C LEU A 311 -6.53 -1.96 -15.01
N PRO A 312 -7.26 -1.78 -13.88
CA PRO A 312 -8.73 -1.77 -13.91
C PRO A 312 -9.30 -0.65 -14.76
N SER A 313 -8.62 0.52 -14.76
CA SER A 313 -9.04 1.69 -15.54
C SER A 313 -8.98 1.42 -17.04
N TYR A 314 -7.93 0.74 -17.52
CA TYR A 314 -7.81 0.30 -18.91
C TYR A 314 -8.95 -0.64 -19.32
N PHE A 315 -9.24 -1.65 -18.52
CA PHE A 315 -10.34 -2.58 -18.80
C PHE A 315 -11.71 -1.89 -18.88
N GLN A 316 -11.94 -0.90 -18.02
CA GLN A 316 -13.21 -0.18 -17.99
C GLN A 316 -13.33 0.87 -19.09
N GLN A 317 -12.27 1.65 -19.37
CA GLN A 317 -12.34 2.78 -20.30
C GLN A 317 -12.09 2.38 -21.76
N VAL A 318 -11.18 1.43 -22.00
CA VAL A 318 -10.82 1.03 -23.37
C VAL A 318 -11.62 -0.18 -23.83
N LEU A 319 -11.78 -1.19 -22.95
CA LEU A 319 -12.51 -2.40 -23.28
C LEU A 319 -13.98 -2.35 -22.86
N HIS A 320 -14.45 -1.21 -22.34
CA HIS A 320 -15.83 -0.96 -21.92
C HIS A 320 -16.42 -2.02 -20.97
N GLN A 321 -15.56 -2.59 -20.11
CA GLN A 321 -15.94 -3.61 -19.16
C GLN A 321 -16.54 -3.01 -17.90
N THR A 322 -17.45 -3.76 -17.28
CA THR A 322 -17.95 -3.41 -15.95
C THR A 322 -16.84 -3.55 -14.90
N PRO A 323 -16.92 -2.84 -13.76
CA PRO A 323 -15.95 -3.00 -12.67
C PRO A 323 -15.76 -4.46 -12.23
N MET A 324 -16.84 -5.26 -12.22
CA MET A 324 -16.79 -6.67 -11.89
C MET A 324 -16.02 -7.48 -12.94
N GLN A 325 -16.25 -7.24 -14.23
CA GLN A 325 -15.54 -7.90 -15.33
C GLN A 325 -14.04 -7.55 -15.29
N ALA A 326 -13.69 -6.28 -15.06
CA ALA A 326 -12.33 -5.84 -14.89
C ALA A 326 -11.63 -6.56 -13.71
N GLY A 327 -12.33 -6.73 -12.59
CA GLY A 327 -11.84 -7.50 -11.44
C GLY A 327 -11.60 -8.98 -11.78
N VAL A 328 -12.52 -9.61 -12.48
CA VAL A 328 -12.38 -11.02 -12.93
C VAL A 328 -11.16 -11.18 -13.86
N HIS A 329 -10.93 -10.24 -14.76
CA HIS A 329 -9.77 -10.26 -15.65
C HIS A 329 -8.43 -10.08 -14.93
N MET A 330 -8.43 -9.58 -13.69
CA MET A 330 -7.21 -9.48 -12.87
C MET A 330 -6.94 -10.75 -12.03
N ILE A 331 -7.84 -11.74 -12.02
CA ILE A 331 -7.64 -13.01 -11.29
C ILE A 331 -6.32 -13.71 -11.67
N PRO A 332 -5.88 -13.81 -12.95
CA PRO A 332 -4.62 -14.44 -13.29
C PRO A 332 -3.40 -13.82 -12.60
N GLN A 333 -3.40 -12.50 -12.39
CA GLN A 333 -2.37 -11.80 -11.62
C GLN A 333 -2.37 -12.26 -10.16
N GLY A 334 -3.55 -12.33 -9.54
CA GLY A 334 -3.71 -12.82 -8.17
C GLY A 334 -3.26 -14.27 -8.00
N LEU A 335 -3.67 -15.16 -8.91
CA LEU A 335 -3.28 -16.57 -8.89
C LEU A 335 -1.78 -16.76 -9.09
N GLY A 336 -1.17 -16.01 -10.01
CA GLY A 336 0.29 -16.00 -10.22
C GLY A 336 1.04 -15.63 -8.95
N ALA A 337 0.62 -14.56 -8.27
CA ALA A 337 1.24 -14.14 -7.01
C ALA A 337 1.07 -15.17 -5.89
N MET A 338 -0.12 -15.76 -5.74
CA MET A 338 -0.38 -16.82 -4.74
C MET A 338 0.51 -18.05 -4.96
N LEU A 339 0.71 -18.45 -6.22
CA LEU A 339 1.54 -19.60 -6.57
C LEU A 339 3.00 -19.39 -6.14
N THR A 340 3.57 -18.24 -6.49
CA THR A 340 4.98 -17.94 -6.16
C THR A 340 5.18 -17.61 -4.69
N MET A 341 4.25 -16.94 -4.01
CA MET A 341 4.35 -16.66 -2.58
C MET A 341 4.53 -17.93 -1.76
N ARG A 342 3.83 -19.00 -2.11
CA ARG A 342 3.96 -20.29 -1.41
C ARG A 342 5.38 -20.89 -1.55
N LEU A 343 6.01 -20.70 -2.70
CA LEU A 343 7.35 -21.20 -2.99
C LEU A 343 8.45 -20.28 -2.45
N THR A 344 8.18 -18.99 -2.45
CA THR A 344 9.16 -17.93 -2.14
C THR A 344 9.61 -17.96 -0.68
N GLY A 345 8.72 -18.24 0.28
CA GLY A 345 9.07 -18.25 1.70
C GLY A 345 10.25 -19.18 2.03
N PRO A 346 10.17 -20.49 1.75
CA PRO A 346 11.28 -21.40 1.96
C PRO A 346 12.53 -21.08 1.14
N LEU A 347 12.37 -20.48 -0.04
CA LEU A 347 13.52 -20.08 -0.87
C LEU A 347 14.26 -18.89 -0.26
N VAL A 348 13.55 -17.90 0.29
CA VAL A 348 14.15 -16.74 0.99
C VAL A 348 14.98 -17.21 2.18
N ASP A 349 14.42 -18.14 2.96
CA ASP A 349 15.10 -18.69 4.14
C ASP A 349 16.38 -19.48 3.77
N ARG A 350 16.43 -20.07 2.55
CA ARG A 350 17.58 -20.89 2.08
C ARG A 350 18.59 -20.14 1.21
N GLN A 351 18.14 -19.22 0.37
CA GLN A 351 19.00 -18.60 -0.67
C GLN A 351 19.23 -17.10 -0.44
N GLY A 352 18.58 -16.53 0.58
CA GLY A 352 18.57 -15.10 0.84
C GLY A 352 17.56 -14.35 -0.05
N PRO A 353 17.10 -13.18 0.41
CA PRO A 353 16.03 -12.42 -0.24
C PRO A 353 16.44 -11.78 -1.57
N GLY A 354 17.70 -11.37 -1.72
CA GLY A 354 18.15 -10.56 -2.86
C GLY A 354 17.99 -11.25 -4.22
N LYS A 355 18.35 -12.54 -4.33
CA LYS A 355 18.21 -13.29 -5.60
C LYS A 355 16.74 -13.40 -6.02
N ILE A 356 15.86 -13.63 -5.06
CA ILE A 356 14.43 -13.85 -5.30
C ILE A 356 13.76 -12.55 -5.71
N VAL A 357 14.12 -11.43 -5.06
CA VAL A 357 13.65 -10.10 -5.44
C VAL A 357 14.04 -9.76 -6.88
N LEU A 358 15.28 -10.04 -7.29
CA LEU A 358 15.73 -9.78 -8.66
C LEU A 358 14.94 -10.61 -9.69
N VAL A 359 14.67 -11.88 -9.41
CA VAL A 359 13.81 -12.72 -10.27
C VAL A 359 12.39 -12.16 -10.31
N GLY A 360 11.85 -11.73 -9.17
CA GLY A 360 10.54 -11.11 -9.08
C GLY A 360 10.42 -9.85 -9.93
N ILE A 361 11.40 -8.93 -9.83
CA ILE A 361 11.44 -7.71 -10.63
C ILE A 361 11.53 -8.04 -12.13
N ALA A 362 12.34 -9.04 -12.53
CA ALA A 362 12.44 -9.49 -13.91
C ALA A 362 11.10 -10.00 -14.46
N LEU A 363 10.38 -10.81 -13.67
CA LEU A 363 9.06 -11.32 -14.06
C LEU A 363 8.03 -10.19 -14.14
N ILE A 364 8.02 -9.24 -13.20
CA ILE A 364 7.11 -8.07 -13.26
C ILE A 364 7.40 -7.25 -14.51
N THR A 365 8.68 -6.99 -14.79
CA THR A 365 9.10 -6.26 -16.00
C THR A 365 8.63 -6.98 -17.27
N ALA A 366 8.84 -8.28 -17.37
CA ALA A 366 8.41 -9.08 -18.52
C ALA A 366 6.88 -9.09 -18.67
N GLY A 367 6.15 -9.34 -17.58
CA GLY A 367 4.68 -9.38 -17.58
C GLY A 367 4.05 -8.03 -17.93
N LEU A 368 4.56 -6.95 -17.32
CA LEU A 368 4.06 -5.59 -17.57
C LEU A 368 4.42 -5.14 -19.01
N SER A 369 5.59 -5.52 -19.53
CA SER A 369 5.98 -5.25 -20.93
C SER A 369 5.08 -6.00 -21.91
N ALA A 370 4.80 -7.28 -21.65
CA ALA A 370 3.87 -8.07 -22.48
C ALA A 370 2.47 -7.45 -22.44
N PHE A 371 2.01 -7.00 -21.29
CA PHE A 371 0.74 -6.29 -21.15
C PHE A 371 0.74 -4.97 -21.94
N ALA A 372 1.79 -4.16 -21.81
CA ALA A 372 1.93 -2.89 -22.54
C ALA A 372 1.95 -3.09 -24.08
N VAL A 373 2.62 -4.13 -24.56
CA VAL A 373 2.58 -4.52 -25.99
C VAL A 373 1.16 -4.92 -26.40
N GLY A 374 0.46 -5.71 -25.59
CA GLY A 374 -0.93 -6.08 -25.82
C GLY A 374 -1.86 -4.86 -25.92
N VAL A 375 -1.67 -3.86 -25.05
CA VAL A 375 -2.40 -2.59 -25.09
C VAL A 375 -2.07 -1.80 -26.36
N ALA A 376 -0.79 -1.70 -26.73
CA ALA A 376 -0.33 -0.98 -27.92
C ALA A 376 -0.88 -1.58 -29.22
N THR A 377 -0.98 -2.90 -29.28
CA THR A 377 -1.50 -3.63 -30.45
C THR A 377 -3.02 -3.82 -30.41
N GLN A 378 -3.69 -3.27 -29.40
CA GLN A 378 -5.13 -3.47 -29.17
C GLN A 378 -5.52 -4.95 -29.16
N ALA A 379 -4.65 -5.79 -28.59
CA ALA A 379 -4.83 -7.23 -28.56
C ALA A 379 -6.07 -7.63 -27.74
N HIS A 380 -6.71 -8.71 -28.16
CA HIS A 380 -7.74 -9.31 -27.34
C HIS A 380 -7.20 -9.76 -25.98
N TYR A 381 -8.08 -9.83 -24.96
CA TYR A 381 -7.69 -10.27 -23.61
C TYR A 381 -6.94 -11.62 -23.63
N LEU A 382 -7.42 -12.57 -24.41
CA LEU A 382 -6.79 -13.88 -24.60
C LEU A 382 -5.98 -13.90 -25.91
N PRO A 383 -4.72 -14.39 -25.90
CA PRO A 383 -3.96 -14.84 -24.74
C PRO A 383 -3.07 -13.74 -24.12
N THR A 384 -2.84 -12.62 -24.82
CA THR A 384 -1.72 -11.70 -24.57
C THR A 384 -1.82 -10.98 -23.22
N LEU A 385 -2.97 -10.34 -22.94
CA LEU A 385 -3.16 -9.60 -21.69
C LEU A 385 -3.22 -10.53 -20.48
N LEU A 386 -3.87 -11.69 -20.62
CA LEU A 386 -3.96 -12.71 -19.57
C LEU A 386 -2.55 -13.22 -19.19
N VAL A 387 -1.73 -13.58 -20.17
CA VAL A 387 -0.36 -14.07 -19.95
C VAL A 387 0.50 -12.99 -19.30
N GLY A 388 0.41 -11.74 -19.77
CA GLY A 388 1.10 -10.60 -19.18
C GLY A 388 0.75 -10.42 -17.68
N LEU A 389 -0.55 -10.46 -17.34
CA LEU A 389 -1.03 -10.37 -15.95
C LEU A 389 -0.56 -11.55 -15.10
N ALA A 390 -0.61 -12.78 -15.62
CA ALA A 390 -0.17 -13.97 -14.90
C ALA A 390 1.33 -13.90 -14.58
N ILE A 391 2.19 -13.55 -15.56
CA ILE A 391 3.63 -13.39 -15.36
C ILE A 391 3.94 -12.25 -14.38
N MET A 392 3.23 -11.12 -14.48
CA MET A 392 3.36 -10.02 -13.53
C MET A 392 3.01 -10.48 -12.12
N GLY A 393 1.94 -11.28 -11.97
CA GLY A 393 1.54 -11.88 -10.70
C GLY A 393 2.63 -12.78 -10.10
N LEU A 394 3.21 -13.68 -10.91
CA LEU A 394 4.34 -14.52 -10.48
C LEU A 394 5.49 -13.68 -9.91
N GLY A 395 5.82 -12.56 -10.55
CA GLY A 395 6.84 -11.65 -10.09
C GLY A 395 6.49 -10.94 -8.77
N MET A 396 5.22 -10.57 -8.56
CA MET A 396 4.76 -9.92 -7.33
C MET A 396 5.01 -10.79 -6.10
N GLY A 397 4.68 -12.08 -6.17
CA GLY A 397 4.92 -13.01 -5.07
C GLY A 397 6.40 -13.18 -4.73
N CYS A 398 7.29 -12.97 -5.71
CA CYS A 398 8.73 -13.02 -5.52
C CYS A 398 9.36 -11.68 -5.06
N THR A 399 8.58 -10.57 -4.98
CA THR A 399 9.16 -9.24 -4.71
C THR A 399 8.73 -8.67 -3.37
N MET A 400 7.43 -8.46 -3.14
CA MET A 400 6.95 -7.69 -1.98
C MET A 400 7.38 -8.28 -0.65
N MET A 401 7.18 -9.57 -0.50
CA MET A 401 7.43 -10.26 0.74
C MET A 401 8.95 -10.47 0.99
N PRO A 402 9.78 -10.96 0.05
CA PRO A 402 11.22 -11.05 0.27
C PRO A 402 11.88 -9.72 0.58
N LEU A 403 11.39 -8.62 -0.02
CA LEU A 403 11.89 -7.28 0.24
C LEU A 403 11.62 -6.83 1.67
N SER A 404 10.42 -7.11 2.18
CA SER A 404 10.06 -6.86 3.59
C SER A 404 10.93 -7.68 4.55
N VAL A 405 11.17 -8.95 4.22
CA VAL A 405 12.05 -9.83 5.03
C VAL A 405 13.48 -9.31 5.04
N ALA A 406 14.03 -8.91 3.89
CA ALA A 406 15.37 -8.34 3.79
C ALA A 406 15.57 -7.13 4.71
N SER A 407 14.58 -6.24 4.74
CA SER A 407 14.63 -5.05 5.58
C SER A 407 14.65 -5.40 7.08
N VAL A 408 13.83 -6.36 7.49
CA VAL A 408 13.69 -6.72 8.91
C VAL A 408 14.85 -7.56 9.42
N GLN A 409 15.37 -8.48 8.61
CA GLN A 409 16.53 -9.30 8.97
C GLN A 409 17.79 -8.47 9.23
N ALA A 410 17.86 -7.26 8.70
CA ALA A 410 18.96 -6.32 8.92
C ALA A 410 18.85 -5.55 10.25
N LEU A 411 17.78 -5.75 11.03
CA LEU A 411 17.48 -5.00 12.26
C LEU A 411 17.73 -5.82 13.52
N ALA A 412 18.29 -5.17 14.54
CA ALA A 412 18.33 -5.75 15.88
C ALA A 412 16.90 -5.79 16.49
N PRO A 413 16.61 -6.71 17.44
CA PRO A 413 15.28 -6.85 18.04
C PRO A 413 14.68 -5.55 18.57
N HIS A 414 15.48 -4.67 19.18
CA HIS A 414 15.05 -3.37 19.69
C HIS A 414 14.77 -2.33 18.59
N GLN A 415 15.24 -2.56 17.35
CA GLN A 415 15.04 -1.66 16.20
C GLN A 415 13.84 -2.05 15.34
N ILE A 416 13.24 -3.22 15.56
CA ILE A 416 12.16 -3.75 14.71
C ILE A 416 10.99 -2.78 14.60
N ALA A 417 10.55 -2.18 15.73
CA ALA A 417 9.42 -1.25 15.74
C ALA A 417 9.68 -0.02 14.85
N ARG A 418 10.83 0.59 14.97
CA ARG A 418 11.22 1.79 14.19
C ARG A 418 11.50 1.45 12.73
N GLY A 419 12.13 0.31 12.47
CA GLY A 419 12.41 -0.15 11.11
C GLY A 419 11.15 -0.52 10.34
N THR A 420 10.20 -1.23 10.96
CA THR A 420 8.90 -1.55 10.34
C THR A 420 8.06 -0.30 10.07
N THR A 421 8.12 0.70 10.97
CA THR A 421 7.49 2.00 10.75
C THR A 421 8.10 2.73 9.56
N LEU A 422 9.44 2.77 9.48
CA LEU A 422 10.16 3.36 8.33
C LEU A 422 9.76 2.71 7.00
N MET A 423 9.70 1.39 6.97
CA MET A 423 9.24 0.64 5.79
C MET A 423 7.80 1.00 5.39
N SER A 424 6.90 1.11 6.37
CA SER A 424 5.51 1.45 6.13
C SER A 424 5.35 2.87 5.58
N VAL A 425 6.15 3.82 6.09
CA VAL A 425 6.21 5.20 5.56
C VAL A 425 6.74 5.19 4.13
N SER A 426 7.85 4.49 3.85
CA SER A 426 8.42 4.38 2.51
C SER A 426 7.44 3.78 1.51
N HIS A 427 6.74 2.73 1.91
CA HIS A 427 5.70 2.09 1.11
C HIS A 427 4.53 3.05 0.80
N GLN A 428 4.04 3.78 1.81
CA GLN A 428 2.93 4.73 1.66
C GLN A 428 3.32 5.92 0.77
N VAL A 429 4.50 6.49 0.99
CA VAL A 429 5.01 7.62 0.19
C VAL A 429 5.25 7.18 -1.24
N GLY A 430 5.95 6.07 -1.44
CA GLY A 430 6.22 5.51 -2.77
C GLY A 430 4.93 5.27 -3.55
N GLY A 431 3.97 4.56 -2.93
CA GLY A 431 2.68 4.27 -3.55
C GLY A 431 1.90 5.52 -3.96
N SER A 432 1.84 6.51 -3.08
CA SER A 432 1.11 7.76 -3.34
C SER A 432 1.77 8.59 -4.45
N VAL A 433 3.09 8.73 -4.42
CA VAL A 433 3.85 9.44 -5.47
C VAL A 433 3.71 8.75 -6.82
N GLY A 434 3.85 7.41 -6.84
CA GLY A 434 3.71 6.63 -8.07
C GLY A 434 2.32 6.73 -8.68
N THR A 435 1.28 6.60 -7.86
CA THR A 435 -0.11 6.76 -8.29
C THR A 435 -0.36 8.16 -8.85
N ALA A 436 0.11 9.21 -8.18
CA ALA A 436 -0.01 10.58 -8.63
C ALA A 436 0.71 10.82 -9.96
N LEU A 437 1.95 10.33 -10.09
CA LEU A 437 2.75 10.44 -11.30
C LEU A 437 2.06 9.77 -12.50
N MET A 438 1.64 8.52 -12.34
CA MET A 438 0.98 7.76 -13.40
C MET A 438 -0.34 8.40 -13.82
N SER A 439 -1.15 8.82 -12.86
CA SER A 439 -2.43 9.50 -13.14
C SER A 439 -2.21 10.84 -13.84
N MET A 440 -1.19 11.62 -13.45
CA MET A 440 -0.84 12.87 -14.13
C MET A 440 -0.44 12.65 -15.58
N ILE A 441 0.43 11.66 -15.82
CA ILE A 441 0.89 11.34 -17.17
C ILE A 441 -0.29 10.91 -18.04
N LEU A 442 -1.17 10.04 -17.51
CA LEU A 442 -2.38 9.60 -18.22
C LEU A 442 -3.29 10.80 -18.55
N THR A 443 -3.58 11.66 -17.57
CA THR A 443 -4.39 12.86 -17.77
C THR A 443 -3.80 13.79 -18.83
N ASN A 444 -2.48 13.97 -18.81
CA ASN A 444 -1.79 14.78 -19.83
C ASN A 444 -1.88 14.15 -21.22
N GLN A 445 -1.79 12.82 -21.33
CA GLN A 445 -1.99 12.14 -22.62
C GLN A 445 -3.45 12.32 -23.10
N PHE A 446 -4.43 12.19 -22.23
CA PHE A 446 -5.85 12.42 -22.56
C PHE A 446 -6.09 13.84 -23.06
N ASN A 447 -5.53 14.85 -22.40
CA ASN A 447 -5.68 16.25 -22.76
C ASN A 447 -4.99 16.62 -24.10
N ARG A 448 -4.02 15.80 -24.55
CA ARG A 448 -3.34 15.99 -25.84
C ARG A 448 -4.14 15.45 -27.02
N SER A 449 -5.08 14.52 -26.80
CA SER A 449 -5.92 13.99 -27.87
C SER A 449 -7.21 14.80 -28.00
N PRO A 450 -7.46 15.44 -29.15
CA PRO A 450 -8.71 16.15 -29.41
C PRO A 450 -9.94 15.23 -29.35
N ASP A 451 -9.79 13.98 -29.76
CA ASP A 451 -10.88 13.01 -29.80
C ASP A 451 -11.29 12.56 -28.39
N ILE A 452 -10.29 12.30 -27.49
CA ILE A 452 -10.58 11.99 -26.07
C ILE A 452 -11.24 13.20 -25.37
N VAL A 453 -10.74 14.41 -25.61
CA VAL A 453 -11.31 15.62 -25.05
C VAL A 453 -12.76 15.82 -25.51
N ALA A 454 -13.04 15.57 -26.79
CA ALA A 454 -14.38 15.66 -27.35
C ALA A 454 -15.31 14.57 -26.75
N ALA A 455 -14.84 13.34 -26.60
CA ALA A 455 -15.59 12.25 -25.98
C ALA A 455 -15.94 12.54 -24.51
N ASN A 456 -14.98 13.06 -23.72
CA ASN A 456 -15.21 13.44 -22.33
C ASN A 456 -16.22 14.61 -22.21
N LYS A 457 -16.16 15.59 -23.13
CA LYS A 457 -17.12 16.68 -23.18
C LYS A 457 -18.52 16.19 -23.54
N LEU A 458 -18.63 15.26 -24.48
CA LEU A 458 -19.89 14.65 -24.86
C LEU A 458 -20.50 13.85 -23.71
N ALA A 459 -19.68 13.04 -23.00
CA ALA A 459 -20.12 12.30 -21.81
C ALA A 459 -20.62 13.24 -20.70
N ALA A 460 -19.92 14.36 -20.46
CA ALA A 460 -20.33 15.35 -19.48
C ALA A 460 -21.67 16.04 -19.86
N LEU A 461 -21.92 16.29 -21.14
CA LEU A 461 -23.20 16.82 -21.63
C LEU A 461 -24.34 15.84 -21.41
N HIS A 462 -24.14 14.56 -21.74
CA HIS A 462 -25.13 13.51 -21.49
C HIS A 462 -25.42 13.34 -19.99
N GLN A 463 -24.41 13.39 -19.14
CA GLN A 463 -24.58 13.31 -17.69
C GLN A 463 -25.38 14.49 -17.14
N LYS A 464 -25.09 15.71 -17.59
CA LYS A 464 -25.87 16.91 -17.20
C LYS A 464 -27.31 16.81 -17.66
N SER A 465 -27.55 16.36 -18.89
CA SER A 465 -28.88 16.12 -19.44
C SER A 465 -29.67 15.12 -18.60
N ALA A 466 -29.06 13.99 -18.24
CA ALA A 466 -29.68 12.95 -17.42
C ALA A 466 -30.03 13.43 -16.01
N VAL A 467 -29.16 14.25 -15.39
CA VAL A 467 -29.39 14.79 -14.03
C VAL A 467 -30.47 15.88 -14.03
N ASN A 468 -30.45 16.76 -15.02
CA ASN A 468 -31.33 17.92 -15.06
C ASN A 468 -32.66 17.66 -15.79
N GLY A 469 -32.84 16.48 -16.41
CA GLY A 469 -34.04 16.15 -17.21
C GLY A 469 -34.20 17.01 -18.47
N VAL A 470 -33.14 17.72 -18.91
CA VAL A 470 -33.17 18.62 -20.07
C VAL A 470 -32.49 17.94 -21.26
N PRO A 471 -33.03 17.98 -22.49
CA PRO A 471 -32.37 17.44 -23.68
C PRO A 471 -30.95 18.01 -23.86
N VAL A 472 -30.05 17.20 -24.41
CA VAL A 472 -28.68 17.65 -24.71
C VAL A 472 -28.74 18.82 -25.70
N ASP A 473 -28.12 19.92 -25.37
CA ASP A 473 -27.94 21.05 -26.27
C ASP A 473 -27.09 20.64 -27.47
N GLN A 474 -27.75 20.53 -28.62
CA GLN A 474 -27.08 20.10 -29.87
C GLN A 474 -25.99 21.07 -30.32
N THR A 475 -26.06 22.36 -29.93
CA THR A 475 -25.04 23.34 -30.27
C THR A 475 -23.74 23.18 -29.45
N ALA A 476 -23.82 22.50 -28.30
CA ALA A 476 -22.70 22.22 -27.42
C ALA A 476 -21.94 20.92 -27.77
N ILE A 477 -22.49 20.11 -28.69
CA ILE A 477 -21.88 18.87 -29.14
C ILE A 477 -20.57 19.16 -29.90
N PRO A 478 -19.44 18.58 -29.51
CA PRO A 478 -18.18 18.79 -30.23
C PRO A 478 -18.28 18.33 -31.69
N PRO A 479 -17.86 19.14 -32.67
CA PRO A 479 -17.95 18.77 -34.10
C PRO A 479 -17.22 17.48 -34.46
N GLN A 480 -16.11 17.20 -33.76
CA GLN A 480 -15.34 15.98 -33.95
C GLN A 480 -16.13 14.71 -33.64
N SER A 481 -17.07 14.76 -32.70
CA SER A 481 -17.89 13.60 -32.32
C SER A 481 -18.88 13.16 -33.40
N LEU A 482 -19.11 13.99 -34.42
CA LEU A 482 -19.96 13.70 -35.56
C LEU A 482 -19.17 13.06 -36.73
N ALA A 483 -17.86 13.03 -36.66
CA ALA A 483 -17.02 12.48 -37.73
C ALA A 483 -17.15 10.95 -37.85
N PRO A 484 -17.12 10.40 -39.08
CA PRO A 484 -17.07 8.94 -39.27
C PRO A 484 -15.82 8.38 -38.60
N GLY A 485 -15.97 7.28 -37.83
CA GLY A 485 -14.86 6.64 -37.15
C GLY A 485 -14.42 7.31 -35.82
N PHE A 486 -15.11 8.33 -35.33
CA PHE A 486 -14.78 9.03 -34.08
C PHE A 486 -14.49 8.08 -32.91
N TRP A 487 -15.39 7.13 -32.62
CA TRP A 487 -15.19 6.19 -31.52
C TRP A 487 -14.01 5.25 -31.73
N SER A 488 -13.69 4.86 -32.97
CA SER A 488 -12.49 4.09 -33.28
C SER A 488 -11.22 4.89 -32.97
N ASN A 489 -11.19 6.18 -33.32
CA ASN A 489 -10.09 7.07 -33.00
C ASN A 489 -9.95 7.26 -31.48
N VAL A 490 -11.06 7.46 -30.77
CA VAL A 490 -11.05 7.56 -29.29
C VAL A 490 -10.44 6.31 -28.65
N VAL A 491 -10.84 5.10 -29.08
CA VAL A 491 -10.29 3.85 -28.55
C VAL A 491 -8.80 3.73 -28.89
N HIS A 492 -8.40 4.10 -30.09
CA HIS A 492 -7.00 4.11 -30.50
C HIS A 492 -6.15 5.06 -29.64
N ASP A 493 -6.60 6.29 -29.46
CA ASP A 493 -5.91 7.31 -28.67
C ASP A 493 -5.85 6.95 -27.18
N LEU A 494 -6.93 6.37 -26.64
CA LEU A 494 -6.93 5.81 -25.27
C LEU A 494 -5.89 4.71 -25.12
N SER A 495 -5.84 3.75 -26.07
CA SER A 495 -4.84 2.67 -26.05
C SER A 495 -3.42 3.22 -26.10
N HIS A 496 -3.19 4.25 -26.92
CA HIS A 496 -1.90 4.93 -27.02
C HIS A 496 -1.51 5.63 -25.71
N ALA A 497 -2.46 6.34 -25.08
CA ALA A 497 -2.25 7.00 -23.80
C ALA A 497 -1.90 6.01 -22.68
N TYR A 498 -2.64 4.90 -22.59
CA TYR A 498 -2.34 3.83 -21.63
C TYR A 498 -1.01 3.16 -21.88
N THR A 499 -0.66 2.89 -23.16
CA THR A 499 0.63 2.33 -23.53
C THR A 499 1.78 3.20 -23.04
N ALA A 500 1.72 4.52 -23.26
CA ALA A 500 2.76 5.45 -22.81
C ALA A 500 2.97 5.36 -21.29
N VAL A 501 1.89 5.27 -20.52
CA VAL A 501 1.97 5.17 -19.06
C VAL A 501 2.49 3.80 -18.60
N PHE A 502 2.09 2.71 -19.25
CA PHE A 502 2.63 1.38 -18.94
C PHE A 502 4.12 1.26 -19.27
N VAL A 503 4.59 1.87 -20.35
CA VAL A 503 6.03 1.94 -20.68
C VAL A 503 6.80 2.66 -19.58
N ILE A 504 6.27 3.77 -19.03
CA ILE A 504 6.90 4.48 -17.92
C ILE A 504 6.88 3.62 -16.65
N ALA A 505 5.79 2.90 -16.40
CA ALA A 505 5.71 1.96 -15.28
C ALA A 505 6.76 0.84 -15.41
N VAL A 506 6.95 0.28 -16.62
CA VAL A 506 8.04 -0.68 -16.91
C VAL A 506 9.40 -0.07 -16.60
N ALA A 507 9.66 1.16 -17.05
CA ALA A 507 10.93 1.85 -16.77
C ALA A 507 11.17 2.03 -15.27
N LEU A 508 10.14 2.40 -14.51
CA LEU A 508 10.25 2.50 -13.04
C LEU A 508 10.51 1.13 -12.38
N VAL A 509 9.84 0.06 -12.84
CA VAL A 509 10.13 -1.29 -12.36
C VAL A 509 11.57 -1.68 -12.67
N VAL A 510 12.08 -1.38 -13.86
CA VAL A 510 13.49 -1.62 -14.23
C VAL A 510 14.43 -0.84 -13.33
N CYS A 511 14.12 0.42 -12.99
CA CYS A 511 14.93 1.21 -12.06
C CYS A 511 15.05 0.55 -10.68
N THR A 512 14.10 -0.29 -10.26
CA THR A 512 14.20 -1.02 -8.98
C THR A 512 15.32 -2.08 -8.99
N PHE A 513 15.83 -2.52 -10.15
CA PHE A 513 16.97 -3.42 -10.21
C PHE A 513 18.22 -2.82 -9.57
N ILE A 514 18.43 -1.51 -9.72
CA ILE A 514 19.64 -0.83 -9.23
C ILE A 514 19.81 -1.04 -7.72
N PRO A 515 18.89 -0.58 -6.85
CA PRO A 515 19.04 -0.81 -5.42
C PRO A 515 18.85 -2.28 -5.03
N ALA A 516 18.01 -3.05 -5.73
CA ALA A 516 17.78 -4.47 -5.45
C ALA A 516 19.03 -5.34 -5.69
N TRP A 517 19.92 -4.93 -6.59
CA TRP A 517 21.16 -5.65 -6.86
C TRP A 517 22.08 -5.77 -5.65
N PHE A 518 22.02 -4.80 -4.75
CA PHE A 518 22.82 -4.73 -3.53
C PHE A 518 22.19 -5.44 -2.32
N LEU A 519 21.03 -6.05 -2.49
CA LEU A 519 20.38 -6.83 -1.42
C LEU A 519 21.18 -8.10 -1.11
N PRO A 520 21.13 -8.61 0.14
CA PRO A 520 21.84 -9.82 0.56
C PRO A 520 21.44 -11.02 -0.29
N LYS A 521 22.44 -11.71 -0.83
CA LYS A 521 22.28 -12.91 -1.68
C LYS A 521 22.57 -14.20 -0.95
N LYS A 522 22.87 -14.12 0.36
CA LYS A 522 23.08 -15.24 1.28
C LYS A 522 21.99 -15.25 2.36
N PRO A 523 21.64 -16.40 2.93
CA PRO A 523 20.72 -16.48 4.07
C PRO A 523 21.31 -15.79 5.31
N ALA A 524 20.44 -15.28 6.18
CA ALA A 524 20.85 -14.54 7.38
C ALA A 524 21.70 -15.40 8.35
N SER A 525 21.53 -16.72 8.34
CA SER A 525 22.32 -17.67 9.15
C SER A 525 23.79 -17.75 8.75
N GLU A 526 24.13 -17.52 7.49
CA GLU A 526 25.52 -17.51 7.01
C GLU A 526 26.18 -16.15 7.21
N THR A 527 25.40 -15.06 7.15
CA THR A 527 25.93 -13.69 7.31
C THR A 527 26.27 -13.36 8.77
N ALA A 528 25.71 -14.08 9.74
CA ALA A 528 26.03 -13.94 11.16
C ALA A 528 27.28 -14.75 11.58
N ALA A 529 27.79 -15.62 10.71
CA ALA A 529 28.96 -16.48 10.98
C ALA A 529 30.27 -15.95 10.34
N GLU A 530 30.18 -14.97 9.42
CA GLU A 530 31.30 -14.21 8.86
C GLU A 530 31.49 -12.89 9.63
#